data_3570b16e71442d9e029c065e03e47b30
#
_entry.id   3570b16e71442d9e029c065e03e47b30
#
_cell.length_a   1.000
_cell.length_b   1.000
_cell.length_c   1.000
_cell.angle_alpha   90.00
_cell.angle_beta   90.00
_cell.angle_gamma   90.00
#
_symmetry.space_group_name_H-M   'P 1'
#
loop_
_entity.id
_entity.type
_entity.pdbx_description
1 polymer ?
#
loop_
_entity_poly.entity_id
_entity_poly.type
_entity_poly.pdbx_seq_one_letter_code
_entity_poly.pdbx_strand_id
1 'polypeptide(L)'
;MPTSRFIQRFGDRITGVLSGFDRLVLRGSLLAIVSVQGMKRLLWLKHVWLKDFGRWAQQMTEQLKEASCQAARDQNRPIVYLRSANTDKDEAARKIAAEDGITTGLVAILTCVEPCMSFEIYRNPQTHKLEPVYRLRKGLVLYHYWIDSQFGWMNARIQSWLPFSIQVCINGREWLARMMDHNHVGYRRHDNCFMSIDDVAKAQRLMNRQLRISWPKALQRIVRQLNPLHGQMFRGLGISYYWSIYQNEWATDVMFQKASDLAAIYPAMILHGMRTFSSGDVLRFLGRKVHGNFQGEITSDFKDRPEGVRIKHRVKENSIKAYDKAGNVLRVETTMNDPRDFKVLRPKHGDPHSKTQWRPLRRGIADIYRRAQVGQASNDRYLDALAATDTSTPLGELIRDICKPATYHHKRVRALRPWADPDLALLRAINRGEFSVNGFRNRDLQSLLFDHAADNDDENRRRSARVSRLLRMLRAHHLIQKVPHTHRYVLTPYGRDIVSAVLASQQITLQQLNKLVA
;
A
#
# COMPACT_ATOMS: atom_id res chain seq x y z
N MET A 1 10.80 15.25 -5.24
CA MET A 1 9.75 15.07 -4.22
C MET A 1 10.09 15.98 -3.07
N PRO A 2 9.14 16.58 -2.36
CA PRO A 2 9.49 17.33 -1.16
C PRO A 2 10.15 16.36 -0.18
N THR A 3 11.33 16.73 0.30
CA THR A 3 12.08 15.93 1.26
C THR A 3 11.30 15.90 2.58
N SER A 4 11.10 14.71 3.15
CA SER A 4 10.46 14.54 4.46
C SER A 4 11.25 15.36 5.50
N ARG A 5 10.55 15.92 6.48
CA ARG A 5 11.20 16.62 7.61
C ARG A 5 12.18 15.74 8.35
N PHE A 6 11.85 14.47 8.47
CA PHE A 6 12.73 13.50 9.07
C PHE A 6 14.10 13.53 8.40
N ILE A 7 14.11 13.49 7.06
CA ILE A 7 15.35 13.53 6.28
C ILE A 7 16.04 14.88 6.37
N GLN A 8 15.29 15.99 6.39
CA GLN A 8 15.87 17.32 6.58
C GLN A 8 16.54 17.47 7.95
N ARG A 9 15.93 16.91 8.99
CA ARG A 9 16.40 17.02 10.38
C ARG A 9 17.61 16.16 10.68
N PHE A 10 17.63 14.93 10.16
CA PHE A 10 18.67 13.94 10.44
C PHE A 10 19.60 13.69 9.26
N GLY A 11 19.60 14.60 8.26
CA GLY A 11 20.31 14.42 7.00
C GLY A 11 21.82 14.23 7.13
N ASP A 12 22.42 14.86 8.13
CA ASP A 12 23.83 14.72 8.51
C ASP A 12 24.22 13.30 8.97
N ARG A 13 23.24 12.50 9.40
CA ARG A 13 23.40 11.11 9.87
C ARG A 13 22.87 10.07 8.87
N ILE A 14 22.25 10.50 7.78
CA ILE A 14 21.60 9.64 6.78
C ILE A 14 22.50 9.51 5.56
N THR A 15 22.80 8.26 5.17
CA THR A 15 23.53 7.96 3.93
C THR A 15 22.63 7.92 2.71
N GLY A 16 21.34 7.60 2.90
CA GLY A 16 20.40 7.56 1.81
C GLY A 16 19.01 7.10 2.21
N VAL A 17 18.08 7.27 1.28
CA VAL A 17 16.69 6.85 1.44
C VAL A 17 16.24 6.10 0.20
N LEU A 18 15.70 4.91 0.40
CA LEU A 18 15.19 4.04 -0.65
C LEU A 18 13.72 3.73 -0.41
N SER A 19 12.87 4.00 -1.41
CA SER A 19 11.44 3.73 -1.32
C SER A 19 10.95 2.86 -2.47
N GLY A 20 10.08 1.88 -2.16
CA GLY A 20 9.53 1.00 -3.19
C GLY A 20 8.71 -0.14 -2.61
N PHE A 21 8.20 -0.99 -3.49
CA PHE A 21 7.52 -2.20 -3.04
C PHE A 21 8.52 -3.13 -2.33
N ASP A 22 8.17 -3.55 -1.11
CA ASP A 22 8.84 -4.63 -0.42
C ASP A 22 8.18 -5.96 -0.80
N ARG A 23 6.88 -6.06 -0.63
CA ARG A 23 6.08 -7.23 -0.99
C ARG A 23 4.93 -6.84 -1.93
N LEU A 24 4.76 -7.62 -2.98
CA LEU A 24 3.68 -7.46 -3.95
C LEU A 24 3.01 -8.82 -4.18
N VAL A 25 1.76 -8.96 -3.75
CA VAL A 25 0.94 -10.16 -3.99
C VAL A 25 -0.08 -9.85 -5.07
N LEU A 26 0.09 -10.49 -6.21
CA LEU A 26 -0.72 -10.33 -7.41
C LEU A 26 -1.68 -11.52 -7.52
N ARG A 27 -2.96 -11.26 -7.72
CA ARG A 27 -3.99 -12.28 -7.88
C ARG A 27 -4.50 -12.31 -9.32
N GLY A 28 -4.36 -13.46 -9.95
CA GLY A 28 -4.97 -13.78 -11.23
C GLY A 28 -6.32 -14.47 -11.03
N SER A 29 -7.37 -13.93 -11.65
CA SER A 29 -8.71 -14.47 -11.62
C SER A 29 -9.27 -14.58 -13.03
N LEU A 30 -9.89 -15.69 -13.34
CA LEU A 30 -10.58 -15.92 -14.62
C LEU A 30 -12.00 -15.34 -14.54
N LEU A 31 -12.12 -14.01 -14.67
CA LEU A 31 -13.38 -13.29 -14.44
C LEU A 31 -14.58 -13.86 -15.22
N ALA A 32 -14.33 -14.39 -16.41
CA ALA A 32 -15.37 -14.98 -17.25
C ALA A 32 -16.04 -16.21 -16.59
N ILE A 33 -15.39 -16.86 -15.62
CA ILE A 33 -15.87 -18.10 -15.02
C ILE A 33 -15.99 -18.07 -13.50
N VAL A 34 -15.69 -16.97 -12.83
CA VAL A 34 -15.85 -16.87 -11.36
C VAL A 34 -17.30 -16.63 -10.91
N SER A 35 -18.22 -16.44 -11.84
CA SER A 35 -19.67 -16.37 -11.56
C SER A 35 -20.35 -17.67 -11.92
N VAL A 36 -21.48 -17.97 -11.25
CA VAL A 36 -22.32 -19.15 -11.59
C VAL A 36 -22.70 -19.16 -13.07
N GLN A 37 -23.08 -18.00 -13.61
CA GLN A 37 -23.47 -17.87 -15.01
C GLN A 37 -22.27 -18.10 -15.96
N GLY A 38 -21.10 -17.57 -15.61
CA GLY A 38 -19.87 -17.81 -16.37
C GLY A 38 -19.47 -19.28 -16.36
N MET A 39 -19.59 -19.96 -15.21
CA MET A 39 -19.34 -21.39 -15.11
C MET A 39 -20.33 -22.22 -15.94
N LYS A 40 -21.62 -21.91 -15.88
CA LYS A 40 -22.65 -22.56 -16.73
C LYS A 40 -22.31 -22.41 -18.22
N ARG A 41 -21.91 -21.22 -18.65
CA ARG A 41 -21.47 -20.96 -20.02
C ARG A 41 -20.25 -21.77 -20.42
N LEU A 42 -19.24 -21.86 -19.53
CA LEU A 42 -18.05 -22.68 -19.79
C LEU A 42 -18.42 -24.15 -19.98
N LEU A 43 -19.21 -24.71 -19.08
CA LEU A 43 -19.63 -26.11 -19.14
C LEU A 43 -20.41 -26.41 -20.43
N TRP A 44 -21.32 -25.50 -20.82
CA TRP A 44 -22.03 -25.60 -22.09
C TRP A 44 -21.09 -25.62 -23.30
N LEU A 45 -20.11 -24.67 -23.34
CA LEU A 45 -19.11 -24.59 -24.42
C LEU A 45 -18.17 -25.80 -24.46
N LYS A 46 -18.00 -26.50 -23.35
CA LYS A 46 -17.18 -27.73 -23.24
C LYS A 46 -18.02 -29.02 -23.33
N HIS A 47 -19.32 -28.90 -23.59
CA HIS A 47 -20.25 -30.03 -23.64
C HIS A 47 -20.23 -30.91 -22.38
N VAL A 48 -20.05 -30.28 -21.21
CA VAL A 48 -20.01 -30.95 -19.91
C VAL A 48 -21.35 -30.77 -19.21
N TRP A 49 -22.05 -31.88 -18.95
CA TRP A 49 -23.26 -31.87 -18.17
C TRP A 49 -22.98 -31.58 -16.69
N LEU A 50 -23.93 -30.94 -15.99
CA LEU A 50 -23.77 -30.67 -14.57
C LEU A 50 -23.52 -31.92 -13.74
N LYS A 51 -24.12 -33.05 -14.08
CA LYS A 51 -23.89 -34.34 -13.43
C LYS A 51 -22.46 -34.86 -13.58
N ASP A 52 -21.78 -34.48 -14.65
CA ASP A 52 -20.41 -34.93 -14.99
C ASP A 52 -19.34 -33.92 -14.56
N PHE A 53 -19.73 -32.76 -14.01
CA PHE A 53 -18.83 -31.71 -13.58
C PHE A 53 -17.73 -32.22 -12.65
N GLY A 54 -18.08 -33.02 -11.65
CA GLY A 54 -17.11 -33.54 -10.67
C GLY A 54 -16.01 -34.35 -11.33
N ARG A 55 -16.37 -35.27 -12.23
CA ARG A 55 -15.42 -36.10 -12.98
C ARG A 55 -14.54 -35.25 -13.88
N TRP A 56 -15.12 -34.32 -14.63
CA TRP A 56 -14.37 -33.40 -15.50
C TRP A 56 -13.43 -32.51 -14.72
N ALA A 57 -13.86 -31.90 -13.62
CA ALA A 57 -13.04 -31.05 -12.78
C ALA A 57 -11.89 -31.84 -12.13
N GLN A 58 -12.13 -33.11 -11.74
CA GLN A 58 -11.09 -33.99 -11.22
C GLN A 58 -10.04 -34.33 -12.27
N GLN A 59 -10.44 -34.62 -13.50
CA GLN A 59 -9.49 -34.83 -14.62
C GLN A 59 -8.58 -33.62 -14.83
N MET A 60 -9.14 -32.40 -14.80
CA MET A 60 -8.36 -31.17 -14.91
C MET A 60 -7.40 -30.99 -13.73
N THR A 61 -7.86 -31.33 -12.53
CA THR A 61 -7.01 -31.28 -11.32
C THR A 61 -5.83 -32.24 -11.41
N GLU A 62 -6.07 -33.48 -11.84
CA GLU A 62 -4.99 -34.47 -11.98
C GLU A 62 -3.99 -34.07 -13.07
N GLN A 63 -4.44 -33.53 -14.19
CA GLN A 63 -3.55 -33.01 -15.22
C GLN A 63 -2.69 -31.84 -14.71
N LEU A 64 -3.25 -30.93 -13.90
CA LEU A 64 -2.50 -29.83 -13.30
C LEU A 64 -1.46 -30.33 -12.28
N LYS A 65 -1.83 -31.30 -11.46
CA LYS A 65 -0.90 -31.96 -10.54
C LYS A 65 0.24 -32.65 -11.29
N GLU A 66 -0.09 -33.42 -12.32
CA GLU A 66 0.92 -34.11 -13.12
C GLU A 66 1.87 -33.13 -13.81
N ALA A 67 1.36 -32.03 -14.35
CA ALA A 67 2.21 -30.97 -14.91
C ALA A 67 3.18 -30.38 -13.88
N SER A 68 2.71 -30.19 -12.63
CA SER A 68 3.55 -29.75 -11.52
C SER A 68 4.57 -30.81 -11.11
N CYS A 69 4.17 -32.08 -11.08
CA CYS A 69 5.07 -33.19 -10.81
C CYS A 69 6.16 -33.31 -11.89
N GLN A 70 5.78 -33.13 -13.15
CA GLN A 70 6.73 -33.15 -14.26
C GLN A 70 7.73 -32.00 -14.17
N ALA A 71 7.26 -30.78 -13.89
CA ALA A 71 8.15 -29.63 -13.70
C ALA A 71 9.16 -29.83 -12.55
N ALA A 72 8.76 -30.52 -11.50
CA ALA A 72 9.64 -30.88 -10.38
C ALA A 72 10.68 -31.94 -10.79
N ARG A 73 10.24 -32.99 -11.50
CA ARG A 73 11.15 -34.04 -12.02
C ARG A 73 12.17 -33.47 -12.99
N ASP A 74 11.75 -32.64 -13.93
CA ASP A 74 12.62 -32.03 -14.94
C ASP A 74 13.76 -31.21 -14.36
N GLN A 75 13.55 -30.67 -13.16
CA GLN A 75 14.54 -29.86 -12.43
C GLN A 75 15.13 -30.60 -11.21
N ASN A 76 14.82 -31.89 -11.05
CA ASN A 76 15.22 -32.68 -9.87
C ASN A 76 14.91 -31.99 -8.54
N ARG A 77 13.64 -31.52 -8.39
CA ARG A 77 13.21 -30.77 -7.21
C ARG A 77 12.13 -31.51 -6.42
N PRO A 78 12.08 -31.33 -5.09
CA PRO A 78 11.14 -32.04 -4.23
C PRO A 78 9.72 -31.48 -4.35
N ILE A 79 8.73 -32.37 -4.16
CA ILE A 79 7.34 -32.02 -3.88
C ILE A 79 7.06 -32.43 -2.44
N VAL A 80 6.70 -31.45 -1.60
CA VAL A 80 6.49 -31.67 -0.17
C VAL A 80 5.04 -31.37 0.22
N TYR A 81 4.37 -32.34 0.81
CA TYR A 81 3.05 -32.14 1.37
C TYR A 81 3.13 -31.62 2.82
N LEU A 82 2.52 -30.46 3.07
CA LEU A 82 2.44 -29.83 4.38
C LEU A 82 1.12 -30.21 5.05
N ARG A 83 1.22 -30.88 6.21
CA ARG A 83 0.04 -31.34 6.98
C ARG A 83 -0.80 -30.19 7.52
N SER A 84 -0.16 -29.04 7.82
CA SER A 84 -0.82 -27.84 8.34
C SER A 84 -0.76 -26.68 7.36
N ALA A 85 -1.87 -26.01 7.12
CA ALA A 85 -1.95 -24.77 6.37
C ALA A 85 -1.22 -23.61 7.08
N ASN A 86 -0.98 -23.72 8.39
CA ASN A 86 -0.31 -22.70 9.20
C ASN A 86 1.24 -22.82 9.18
N THR A 87 1.79 -23.90 8.56
CA THR A 87 3.24 -24.02 8.36
C THR A 87 3.73 -22.82 7.55
N ASP A 88 4.84 -22.20 7.98
CA ASP A 88 5.51 -21.16 7.21
C ASP A 88 6.14 -21.78 5.95
N LYS A 89 5.52 -21.49 4.83
CA LYS A 89 5.90 -22.06 3.54
C LYS A 89 7.16 -21.41 2.97
N ASP A 90 7.38 -20.11 3.30
CA ASP A 90 8.58 -19.41 2.84
C ASP A 90 9.81 -19.92 3.58
N GLU A 91 9.71 -20.12 4.89
CA GLU A 91 10.77 -20.73 5.70
C GLU A 91 11.09 -22.16 5.25
N ALA A 92 10.06 -22.98 5.05
CA ALA A 92 10.25 -24.34 4.55
C ALA A 92 10.97 -24.39 3.19
N ALA A 93 10.58 -23.52 2.26
CA ALA A 93 11.21 -23.44 0.95
C ALA A 93 12.65 -22.90 1.02
N ARG A 94 12.93 -21.90 1.88
CA ARG A 94 14.28 -21.37 2.11
C ARG A 94 15.22 -22.43 2.68
N LYS A 95 14.73 -23.24 3.61
CA LYS A 95 15.48 -24.36 4.15
C LYS A 95 15.89 -25.33 3.06
N ILE A 96 14.96 -25.75 2.18
CA ILE A 96 15.25 -26.63 1.04
C ILE A 96 16.28 -25.98 0.09
N ALA A 97 16.10 -24.69 -0.21
CA ALA A 97 17.04 -23.99 -1.08
C ALA A 97 18.46 -23.95 -0.52
N ALA A 98 18.60 -23.74 0.80
CA ALA A 98 19.89 -23.70 1.50
C ALA A 98 20.54 -25.10 1.56
N GLU A 99 19.77 -26.14 1.93
CA GLU A 99 20.25 -27.51 2.02
C GLU A 99 20.72 -28.06 0.67
N ASP A 100 20.01 -27.71 -0.41
CA ASP A 100 20.31 -28.19 -1.77
C ASP A 100 21.18 -27.23 -2.59
N GLY A 101 21.60 -26.09 -2.02
CA GLY A 101 22.47 -25.11 -2.70
C GLY A 101 21.82 -24.43 -3.92
N ILE A 102 20.49 -24.26 -3.93
CA ILE A 102 19.77 -23.74 -5.09
C ILE A 102 19.90 -22.22 -5.19
N THR A 103 20.46 -21.73 -6.28
CA THR A 103 20.68 -20.31 -6.57
C THR A 103 19.82 -19.78 -7.72
N THR A 104 19.20 -20.66 -8.52
CA THR A 104 18.33 -20.30 -9.65
C THR A 104 17.36 -21.44 -9.98
N GLY A 105 16.24 -21.11 -10.61
CA GLY A 105 15.23 -22.10 -11.02
C GLY A 105 14.26 -22.49 -9.92
N LEU A 106 13.57 -23.61 -10.12
CA LEU A 106 12.61 -24.16 -9.18
C LEU A 106 13.32 -24.63 -7.91
N VAL A 107 12.84 -24.22 -6.76
CA VAL A 107 13.35 -24.66 -5.45
C VAL A 107 12.58 -25.89 -4.98
N ALA A 108 11.27 -25.78 -4.89
CA ALA A 108 10.38 -26.85 -4.45
C ALA A 108 8.92 -26.54 -4.83
N ILE A 109 8.11 -27.57 -4.84
CA ILE A 109 6.65 -27.44 -4.87
C ILE A 109 6.10 -27.89 -3.51
N LEU A 110 5.55 -26.94 -2.74
CA LEU A 110 4.89 -27.25 -1.49
C LEU A 110 3.40 -27.39 -1.75
N THR A 111 2.78 -28.39 -1.17
CA THR A 111 1.34 -28.64 -1.33
C THR A 111 0.66 -28.67 0.04
N CYS A 112 -0.53 -28.12 0.14
CA CYS A 112 -1.35 -28.23 1.36
C CYS A 112 -2.83 -28.07 1.03
N VAL A 113 -3.69 -28.51 1.96
CA VAL A 113 -5.13 -28.29 1.87
C VAL A 113 -5.51 -27.00 2.60
N GLU A 114 -6.12 -26.08 1.86
CA GLU A 114 -6.52 -24.77 2.38
C GLU A 114 -7.95 -24.42 2.00
N PRO A 115 -8.62 -23.54 2.79
CA PRO A 115 -9.88 -22.95 2.38
C PRO A 115 -9.72 -22.12 1.10
N CYS A 116 -10.48 -22.40 0.08
CA CYS A 116 -10.49 -21.63 -1.17
C CYS A 116 -11.89 -21.56 -1.77
N MET A 117 -12.21 -20.44 -2.40
CA MET A 117 -13.44 -20.26 -3.15
C MET A 117 -13.42 -21.14 -4.39
N SER A 118 -14.34 -22.08 -4.50
CA SER A 118 -14.35 -23.07 -5.58
C SER A 118 -15.78 -23.47 -5.97
N PHE A 119 -15.91 -24.01 -7.18
CA PHE A 119 -17.18 -24.52 -7.68
C PHE A 119 -17.43 -25.95 -7.24
N GLU A 120 -18.69 -26.21 -6.94
CA GLU A 120 -19.24 -27.57 -6.85
C GLU A 120 -20.65 -27.61 -7.44
N ILE A 121 -21.16 -28.80 -7.70
CA ILE A 121 -22.55 -29.00 -8.11
C ILE A 121 -23.34 -29.36 -6.86
N TYR A 122 -24.43 -28.64 -6.67
CA TYR A 122 -25.35 -28.77 -5.56
C TYR A 122 -26.74 -29.15 -6.10
N ARG A 123 -27.42 -30.08 -5.46
CA ARG A 123 -28.82 -30.38 -5.76
C ARG A 123 -29.69 -29.46 -4.91
N ASN A 124 -30.38 -28.54 -5.56
CA ASN A 124 -31.28 -27.63 -4.88
C ASN A 124 -32.45 -28.41 -4.27
N PRO A 125 -32.69 -28.38 -2.94
CA PRO A 125 -33.74 -29.18 -2.29
C PRO A 125 -35.15 -28.79 -2.73
N GLN A 126 -35.35 -27.53 -3.13
CA GLN A 126 -36.68 -27.02 -3.51
C GLN A 126 -37.01 -27.33 -4.96
N THR A 127 -36.07 -27.20 -5.87
CA THR A 127 -36.28 -27.38 -7.32
C THR A 127 -35.87 -28.76 -7.81
N HIS A 128 -35.19 -29.55 -6.97
CA HIS A 128 -34.56 -30.83 -7.29
C HIS A 128 -33.59 -30.80 -8.48
N LYS A 129 -33.20 -29.59 -8.94
CA LYS A 129 -32.28 -29.40 -10.06
C LYS A 129 -30.84 -29.32 -9.58
N LEU A 130 -29.91 -29.71 -10.44
CA LEU A 130 -28.47 -29.51 -10.21
C LEU A 130 -28.09 -28.06 -10.55
N GLU A 131 -27.33 -27.43 -9.66
CA GLU A 131 -26.89 -26.05 -9.81
C GLU A 131 -25.40 -25.91 -9.43
N PRO A 132 -24.60 -25.18 -10.21
CA PRO A 132 -23.25 -24.85 -9.79
C PRO A 132 -23.28 -23.75 -8.72
N VAL A 133 -22.55 -23.99 -7.63
CA VAL A 133 -22.41 -23.07 -6.50
C VAL A 133 -20.95 -22.70 -6.32
N TYR A 134 -20.69 -21.42 -6.08
CA TYR A 134 -19.35 -20.90 -5.81
C TYR A 134 -19.22 -20.54 -4.33
N ARG A 135 -18.52 -21.36 -3.57
CA ARG A 135 -18.41 -21.21 -2.10
C ARG A 135 -17.05 -21.60 -1.56
N LEU A 136 -16.80 -21.27 -0.30
CA LEU A 136 -15.57 -21.61 0.40
C LEU A 136 -15.55 -23.12 0.69
N ARG A 137 -14.50 -23.79 0.23
CA ARG A 137 -14.28 -25.23 0.42
C ARG A 137 -12.81 -25.50 0.71
N LYS A 138 -12.51 -26.62 1.38
CA LYS A 138 -11.13 -27.12 1.47
C LYS A 138 -10.71 -27.67 0.12
N GLY A 139 -9.56 -27.23 -0.37
CA GLY A 139 -9.00 -27.69 -1.64
C GLY A 139 -7.49 -27.77 -1.59
N LEU A 140 -6.92 -28.64 -2.40
CA LEU A 140 -5.47 -28.74 -2.54
C LEU A 140 -4.94 -27.50 -3.28
N VAL A 141 -3.87 -26.96 -2.75
CA VAL A 141 -3.18 -25.80 -3.30
C VAL A 141 -1.72 -26.16 -3.52
N LEU A 142 -1.16 -25.73 -4.63
CA LEU A 142 0.22 -25.95 -5.03
C LEU A 142 0.98 -24.62 -4.92
N TYR A 143 2.06 -24.61 -4.17
CA TYR A 143 2.97 -23.48 -3.99
C TYR A 143 4.28 -23.78 -4.70
N HIS A 144 4.52 -23.13 -5.81
CA HIS A 144 5.77 -23.22 -6.54
C HIS A 144 6.71 -22.13 -6.01
N TYR A 145 7.84 -22.51 -5.45
CA TYR A 145 8.91 -21.62 -5.03
C TYR A 145 10.05 -21.69 -6.00
N TRP A 146 10.54 -20.55 -6.48
CA TRP A 146 11.70 -20.49 -7.33
C TRP A 146 12.47 -19.17 -7.23
N ILE A 147 13.68 -19.20 -7.76
CA ILE A 147 14.57 -18.05 -7.88
C ILE A 147 14.56 -17.65 -9.35
N ASP A 148 13.76 -16.63 -9.69
CA ASP A 148 13.61 -16.11 -11.05
C ASP A 148 14.78 -15.18 -11.40
N SER A 149 15.23 -15.21 -12.65
CA SER A 149 16.34 -14.37 -13.11
C SER A 149 16.03 -12.87 -13.00
N GLN A 150 14.78 -12.47 -13.13
CA GLN A 150 14.34 -11.09 -13.06
C GLN A 150 13.85 -10.68 -11.68
N PHE A 151 13.04 -11.52 -11.02
CA PHE A 151 12.37 -11.18 -9.78
C PHE A 151 13.05 -11.73 -8.52
N GLY A 152 14.04 -12.60 -8.67
CA GLY A 152 14.71 -13.24 -7.56
C GLY A 152 13.81 -14.25 -6.84
N TRP A 153 13.91 -14.32 -5.52
CA TRP A 153 13.09 -15.20 -4.71
C TRP A 153 11.61 -14.85 -4.83
N MET A 154 10.82 -15.79 -5.29
CA MET A 154 9.38 -15.61 -5.48
C MET A 154 8.61 -16.90 -5.31
N ASN A 155 7.32 -16.80 -5.13
CA ASN A 155 6.43 -17.95 -5.16
C ASN A 155 5.15 -17.65 -5.94
N ALA A 156 4.54 -18.71 -6.42
CA ALA A 156 3.19 -18.64 -6.95
C ALA A 156 2.35 -19.78 -6.38
N ARG A 157 1.20 -19.42 -5.88
CA ARG A 157 0.16 -20.28 -5.35
C ARG A 157 -0.89 -20.52 -6.42
N ILE A 158 -1.16 -21.76 -6.79
CA ILE A 158 -2.27 -22.12 -7.67
C ILE A 158 -3.25 -23.02 -6.95
N GLN A 159 -4.53 -22.71 -7.04
CA GLN A 159 -5.63 -23.57 -6.61
C GLN A 159 -5.81 -24.69 -7.64
N SER A 160 -5.78 -25.94 -7.19
CA SER A 160 -5.87 -27.10 -8.09
C SER A 160 -7.28 -27.39 -8.62
N TRP A 161 -8.29 -26.72 -8.12
CA TRP A 161 -9.68 -26.86 -8.51
C TRP A 161 -10.22 -25.56 -9.13
N LEU A 162 -11.30 -25.69 -9.92
CA LEU A 162 -11.94 -24.53 -10.56
C LEU A 162 -12.38 -23.46 -9.54
N PRO A 163 -12.08 -22.18 -9.82
CA PRO A 163 -11.68 -21.58 -11.10
C PRO A 163 -10.15 -21.42 -11.30
N PHE A 164 -9.29 -22.23 -10.70
CA PHE A 164 -7.82 -22.19 -10.83
C PHE A 164 -7.21 -20.79 -10.54
N SER A 165 -7.66 -20.19 -9.45
CA SER A 165 -7.10 -18.88 -9.03
C SER A 165 -5.61 -18.99 -8.73
N ILE A 166 -4.86 -18.00 -9.20
CA ILE A 166 -3.40 -17.90 -9.01
C ILE A 166 -3.08 -16.70 -8.15
N GLN A 167 -2.09 -16.83 -7.26
CA GLN A 167 -1.45 -15.71 -6.58
C GLN A 167 0.05 -15.78 -6.82
N VAL A 168 0.65 -14.67 -7.22
CA VAL A 168 2.09 -14.53 -7.40
C VAL A 168 2.61 -13.56 -6.37
N CYS A 169 3.58 -14.00 -5.56
CA CYS A 169 4.22 -13.18 -4.54
C CYS A 169 5.63 -12.82 -5.01
N ILE A 170 5.91 -11.53 -5.08
CA ILE A 170 7.20 -10.99 -5.52
C ILE A 170 7.74 -10.08 -4.43
N ASN A 171 9.05 -10.18 -4.18
CA ASN A 171 9.77 -9.26 -3.31
C ASN A 171 10.44 -8.17 -4.16
N GLY A 172 10.09 -6.91 -3.90
CA GLY A 172 10.63 -5.79 -4.67
C GLY A 172 12.11 -5.52 -4.37
N ARG A 173 12.61 -5.91 -3.18
CA ARG A 173 14.02 -5.75 -2.82
C ARG A 173 14.90 -6.80 -3.51
N GLU A 174 14.39 -8.02 -3.68
CA GLU A 174 15.05 -9.05 -4.50
C GLU A 174 15.23 -8.60 -5.94
N TRP A 175 14.16 -8.09 -6.54
CA TRP A 175 14.22 -7.53 -7.88
C TRP A 175 15.23 -6.39 -7.99
N LEU A 176 15.26 -5.48 -6.99
CA LEU A 176 16.21 -4.35 -6.98
C LEU A 176 17.65 -4.84 -6.87
N ALA A 177 17.94 -5.83 -6.01
CA ALA A 177 19.27 -6.40 -5.88
C ALA A 177 19.80 -6.86 -7.24
N ARG A 178 19.01 -7.66 -7.96
CA ARG A 178 19.38 -8.12 -9.32
C ARG A 178 19.56 -6.98 -10.31
N MET A 179 18.74 -5.95 -10.22
CA MET A 179 18.89 -4.77 -11.08
C MET A 179 20.15 -3.97 -10.76
N MET A 180 20.54 -3.90 -9.49
CA MET A 180 21.78 -3.25 -9.05
C MET A 180 23.00 -4.05 -9.49
N ASP A 181 22.99 -5.39 -9.33
CA ASP A 181 24.05 -6.28 -9.82
C ASP A 181 24.28 -6.09 -11.33
N HIS A 182 23.19 -6.13 -12.10
CA HIS A 182 23.26 -5.92 -13.57
C HIS A 182 23.73 -4.52 -13.97
N ASN A 183 23.54 -3.51 -13.13
CA ASN A 183 23.94 -2.14 -13.40
C ASN A 183 25.22 -1.71 -12.64
N HIS A 184 25.95 -2.66 -12.06
CA HIS A 184 27.18 -2.44 -11.31
C HIS A 184 27.04 -1.35 -10.22
N VAL A 185 25.99 -1.44 -9.41
CA VAL A 185 25.79 -0.62 -8.22
C VAL A 185 26.14 -1.45 -7.00
N GLY A 186 27.18 -1.09 -6.27
CA GLY A 186 27.58 -1.77 -5.06
C GLY A 186 26.58 -1.53 -3.90
N TYR A 187 26.38 -2.55 -3.09
CA TYR A 187 25.52 -2.49 -1.91
C TYR A 187 25.91 -3.54 -0.87
N ARG A 188 25.56 -3.30 0.38
CA ARG A 188 25.55 -4.31 1.44
C ARG A 188 24.12 -4.63 1.82
N ARG A 189 23.77 -5.89 1.90
CA ARG A 189 22.42 -6.36 2.17
C ARG A 189 22.40 -7.35 3.33
N HIS A 190 21.35 -7.25 4.15
CA HIS A 190 20.98 -8.24 5.15
C HIS A 190 19.49 -8.59 4.96
N ASP A 191 19.22 -9.86 4.60
CA ASP A 191 17.87 -10.32 4.22
C ASP A 191 17.24 -9.42 3.11
N ASN A 192 16.07 -8.87 3.32
CA ASN A 192 15.39 -7.94 2.40
C ASN A 192 15.68 -6.46 2.71
N CYS A 193 16.83 -6.13 3.28
CA CYS A 193 17.21 -4.79 3.67
C CYS A 193 18.59 -4.42 3.11
N PHE A 194 18.69 -3.27 2.47
CA PHE A 194 19.98 -2.70 2.08
C PHE A 194 20.52 -1.83 3.21
N MET A 195 21.67 -2.25 3.75
CA MET A 195 22.38 -1.55 4.82
C MET A 195 23.13 -0.31 4.30
N SER A 196 23.66 -0.43 3.09
CA SER A 196 24.31 0.67 2.35
C SER A 196 24.17 0.42 0.85
N ILE A 197 24.15 1.51 0.09
CA ILE A 197 24.10 1.52 -1.38
C ILE A 197 25.04 2.64 -1.86
N ASP A 198 25.94 2.34 -2.79
CA ASP A 198 26.96 3.28 -3.27
C ASP A 198 26.33 4.44 -4.05
N ASP A 199 25.37 4.16 -4.92
CA ASP A 199 24.57 5.18 -5.64
C ASP A 199 23.08 5.00 -5.36
N VAL A 200 22.64 5.61 -4.26
CA VAL A 200 21.22 5.57 -3.83
C VAL A 200 20.30 6.19 -4.89
N ALA A 201 20.73 7.23 -5.59
CA ALA A 201 19.93 7.88 -6.61
C ALA A 201 19.71 6.97 -7.82
N LYS A 202 20.72 6.23 -8.25
CA LYS A 202 20.62 5.22 -9.31
C LYS A 202 19.77 4.05 -8.85
N ALA A 203 19.95 3.55 -7.63
CA ALA A 203 19.13 2.49 -7.05
C ALA A 203 17.64 2.89 -6.99
N GLN A 204 17.32 4.13 -6.58
CA GLN A 204 15.94 4.62 -6.59
C GLN A 204 15.37 4.71 -8.00
N ARG A 205 16.16 5.13 -9.00
CA ARG A 205 15.72 5.11 -10.40
C ARG A 205 15.45 3.68 -10.89
N LEU A 206 16.30 2.74 -10.53
CA LEU A 206 16.08 1.31 -10.84
C LEU A 206 14.82 0.79 -10.15
N MET A 207 14.64 1.07 -8.85
CA MET A 207 13.44 0.69 -8.10
C MET A 207 12.16 1.20 -8.76
N ASN A 208 12.16 2.42 -9.24
CA ASN A 208 11.01 3.02 -9.92
C ASN A 208 10.66 2.35 -11.27
N ARG A 209 11.59 1.56 -11.87
CA ARG A 209 11.28 0.79 -13.09
C ARG A 209 10.21 -0.28 -12.83
N GLN A 210 10.05 -0.77 -11.59
CA GLN A 210 8.95 -1.69 -11.24
C GLN A 210 7.58 -1.12 -11.58
N LEU A 211 7.40 0.20 -11.48
CA LEU A 211 6.12 0.87 -11.77
C LEU A 211 5.80 0.88 -13.28
N ARG A 212 6.80 0.62 -14.12
CA ARG A 212 6.70 0.64 -15.59
C ARG A 212 6.77 -0.74 -16.23
N ILE A 213 6.90 -1.79 -15.44
CA ILE A 213 6.89 -3.17 -15.94
C ILE A 213 5.54 -3.44 -16.62
N SER A 214 5.57 -4.10 -17.78
CA SER A 214 4.36 -4.63 -18.39
C SER A 214 3.89 -5.86 -17.60
N TRP A 215 3.30 -5.62 -16.43
CA TRP A 215 2.88 -6.66 -15.49
C TRP A 215 2.00 -7.75 -16.12
N PRO A 216 1.00 -7.42 -16.98
CA PRO A 216 0.22 -8.47 -17.63
C PRO A 216 1.07 -9.43 -18.45
N LYS A 217 2.08 -8.93 -19.19
CA LYS A 217 2.98 -9.78 -19.97
C LYS A 217 3.89 -10.63 -19.08
N ALA A 218 4.49 -10.04 -18.04
CA ALA A 218 5.34 -10.76 -17.10
C ALA A 218 4.57 -11.87 -16.36
N LEU A 219 3.38 -11.57 -15.88
CA LEU A 219 2.54 -12.54 -15.18
C LEU A 219 2.00 -13.63 -16.11
N GLN A 220 1.72 -13.31 -17.37
CA GLN A 220 1.32 -14.32 -18.35
C GLN A 220 2.45 -15.33 -18.63
N ARG A 221 3.71 -14.90 -18.61
CA ARG A 221 4.86 -15.82 -18.69
C ARG A 221 4.85 -16.82 -17.53
N ILE A 222 4.68 -16.30 -16.30
CA ILE A 222 4.62 -17.10 -15.07
C ILE A 222 3.44 -18.09 -15.12
N VAL A 223 2.26 -17.63 -15.55
CA VAL A 223 1.07 -18.49 -15.67
C VAL A 223 1.29 -19.67 -16.62
N ARG A 224 1.97 -19.46 -17.76
CA ARG A 224 2.24 -20.54 -18.72
C ARG A 224 3.09 -21.65 -18.11
N GLN A 225 3.99 -21.32 -17.20
CA GLN A 225 4.80 -22.29 -16.46
C GLN A 225 3.99 -23.04 -15.39
N LEU A 226 3.08 -22.35 -14.71
CA LEU A 226 2.31 -22.88 -13.57
C LEU A 226 1.05 -23.65 -13.97
N ASN A 227 0.37 -23.18 -14.99
CA ASN A 227 -0.87 -23.75 -15.48
C ASN A 227 -0.78 -23.99 -16.99
N PRO A 228 -0.10 -25.03 -17.42
CA PRO A 228 0.00 -25.39 -18.86
C PRO A 228 -1.36 -25.72 -19.46
N LEU A 229 -2.33 -26.16 -18.63
CA LEU A 229 -3.69 -26.48 -19.08
C LEU A 229 -4.49 -25.24 -19.51
N HIS A 230 -4.09 -24.04 -19.08
CA HIS A 230 -4.84 -22.82 -19.41
C HIS A 230 -5.03 -22.66 -20.92
N GLY A 231 -3.96 -22.86 -21.69
CA GLY A 231 -4.00 -22.77 -23.15
C GLY A 231 -4.87 -23.85 -23.81
N GLN A 232 -4.94 -25.05 -23.26
CA GLN A 232 -5.75 -26.15 -23.77
C GLN A 232 -7.22 -25.99 -23.38
N MET A 233 -7.47 -25.72 -22.10
CA MET A 233 -8.82 -25.60 -21.54
C MET A 233 -9.61 -24.44 -22.14
N PHE A 234 -8.95 -23.30 -22.36
CA PHE A 234 -9.60 -22.07 -22.79
C PHE A 234 -9.27 -21.65 -24.23
N ARG A 235 -8.72 -22.58 -25.02
CA ARG A 235 -8.42 -22.33 -26.45
C ARG A 235 -9.68 -21.89 -27.19
N GLY A 236 -9.58 -20.78 -27.92
CA GLY A 236 -10.68 -20.22 -28.70
C GLY A 236 -11.74 -19.48 -27.89
N LEU A 237 -11.70 -19.49 -26.56
CA LEU A 237 -12.73 -18.86 -25.72
C LEU A 237 -12.41 -17.42 -25.29
N GLY A 238 -11.21 -16.93 -25.58
CA GLY A 238 -10.77 -15.58 -25.15
C GLY A 238 -10.69 -15.38 -23.63
N ILE A 239 -10.66 -16.47 -22.85
CA ILE A 239 -10.62 -16.43 -21.39
C ILE A 239 -9.16 -16.27 -20.95
N SER A 240 -8.87 -15.19 -20.26
CA SER A 240 -7.55 -14.88 -19.71
C SER A 240 -7.62 -14.42 -18.26
N TYR A 241 -6.50 -14.49 -17.57
CA TYR A 241 -6.42 -13.98 -16.19
C TYR A 241 -6.51 -12.45 -16.16
N TYR A 242 -7.46 -11.97 -15.38
CA TYR A 242 -7.48 -10.58 -14.92
C TYR A 242 -6.60 -10.46 -13.68
N TRP A 243 -5.67 -9.51 -13.71
CA TRP A 243 -4.71 -9.32 -12.63
C TRP A 243 -5.10 -8.17 -11.70
N SER A 244 -5.10 -8.46 -10.43
CA SER A 244 -5.32 -7.50 -9.36
C SER A 244 -4.20 -7.57 -8.33
N ILE A 245 -3.94 -6.45 -7.66
CA ILE A 245 -3.03 -6.40 -6.52
C ILE A 245 -3.85 -6.77 -5.28
N TYR A 246 -3.61 -7.97 -4.78
CA TYR A 246 -4.30 -8.50 -3.59
C TYR A 246 -3.77 -7.82 -2.33
N GLN A 247 -2.44 -7.74 -2.21
CA GLN A 247 -1.73 -7.09 -1.11
C GLN A 247 -0.50 -6.37 -1.66
N ASN A 248 -0.15 -5.24 -1.10
CA ASN A 248 1.17 -4.64 -1.30
C ASN A 248 1.71 -4.03 -0.01
N GLU A 249 3.02 -4.11 0.15
CA GLU A 249 3.79 -3.43 1.17
C GLU A 249 4.70 -2.43 0.47
N TRP A 250 4.52 -1.14 0.79
CA TRP A 250 5.37 -0.07 0.30
C TRP A 250 6.28 0.37 1.44
N ALA A 251 7.58 0.13 1.31
CA ALA A 251 8.57 0.44 2.33
C ALA A 251 9.42 1.64 1.93
N THR A 252 9.72 2.48 2.91
CA THR A 252 10.73 3.54 2.88
C THR A 252 11.80 3.17 3.88
N ASP A 253 13.01 2.92 3.40
CA ASP A 253 14.20 2.60 4.17
C ASP A 253 15.06 3.85 4.29
N VAL A 254 15.28 4.33 5.51
CA VAL A 254 16.20 5.42 5.83
C VAL A 254 17.46 4.78 6.38
N MET A 255 18.55 4.84 5.62
CA MET A 255 19.85 4.25 5.97
C MET A 255 20.69 5.25 6.73
N PHE A 256 21.15 4.88 7.91
CA PHE A 256 22.02 5.68 8.76
C PHE A 256 23.50 5.34 8.55
N GLN A 257 24.39 6.32 8.78
CA GLN A 257 25.82 6.13 8.65
C GLN A 257 26.35 5.10 9.65
N LYS A 258 25.84 5.16 10.88
CA LYS A 258 26.21 4.27 11.98
C LYS A 258 24.97 3.74 12.69
N ALA A 259 25.06 2.53 13.22
CA ALA A 259 24.00 1.97 14.05
C ALA A 259 23.70 2.82 15.29
N SER A 260 24.75 3.44 15.87
CA SER A 260 24.60 4.36 17.02
C SER A 260 23.75 5.59 16.70
N ASP A 261 23.72 6.06 15.45
CA ASP A 261 22.93 7.24 15.06
C ASP A 261 21.43 6.94 15.10
N LEU A 262 21.04 5.74 14.64
CA LEU A 262 19.66 5.27 14.76
C LEU A 262 19.31 4.93 16.21
N ALA A 263 20.19 4.21 16.91
CA ALA A 263 19.99 3.81 18.30
C ALA A 263 19.77 5.02 19.25
N ALA A 264 20.42 6.14 18.98
CA ALA A 264 20.26 7.36 19.77
C ALA A 264 18.87 8.01 19.66
N ILE A 265 18.17 7.85 18.53
CA ILE A 265 16.88 8.52 18.26
C ILE A 265 15.69 7.57 18.29
N TYR A 266 15.92 6.30 17.98
CA TYR A 266 14.86 5.32 17.77
C TYR A 266 13.97 5.09 19.01
N PRO A 267 14.49 4.91 20.24
CA PRO A 267 13.66 4.71 21.43
C PRO A 267 12.72 5.89 21.71
N ALA A 268 13.20 7.13 21.54
CA ALA A 268 12.40 8.33 21.73
C ALA A 268 11.28 8.43 20.68
N MET A 269 11.57 8.08 19.44
CA MET A 269 10.58 8.05 18.35
C MET A 269 9.48 7.02 18.60
N ILE A 270 9.84 5.81 19.03
CA ILE A 270 8.88 4.76 19.33
C ILE A 270 8.01 5.17 20.52
N LEU A 271 8.61 5.68 21.59
CA LEU A 271 7.89 6.16 22.76
C LEU A 271 6.90 7.30 22.40
N HIS A 272 7.32 8.22 21.54
CA HIS A 272 6.45 9.27 21.01
C HIS A 272 5.27 8.66 20.24
N GLY A 273 5.53 7.78 19.26
CA GLY A 273 4.49 7.10 18.52
C GLY A 273 3.49 6.33 19.39
N MET A 274 4.00 5.77 20.53
CA MET A 274 3.17 5.07 21.50
C MET A 274 2.23 6.00 22.27
N ARG A 275 2.72 7.16 22.69
CA ARG A 275 2.02 8.04 23.64
C ARG A 275 1.18 9.12 23.00
N THR A 276 1.55 9.57 21.80
CA THR A 276 0.98 10.79 21.22
C THR A 276 0.10 10.57 20.01
N PHE A 277 0.23 9.44 19.29
CA PHE A 277 -0.59 9.21 18.11
C PHE A 277 -2.00 8.78 18.47
N SER A 278 -2.95 9.69 18.23
CA SER A 278 -4.37 9.43 18.36
C SER A 278 -4.91 8.60 17.19
N SER A 279 -6.12 8.07 17.33
CA SER A 279 -6.83 7.43 16.21
C SER A 279 -6.97 8.32 14.99
N GLY A 280 -7.15 9.64 15.20
CA GLY A 280 -7.18 10.63 14.13
C GLY A 280 -5.87 10.76 13.38
N ASP A 281 -4.74 10.67 14.09
CA ASP A 281 -3.41 10.71 13.48
C ASP A 281 -3.15 9.46 12.63
N VAL A 282 -3.47 8.28 13.14
CA VAL A 282 -3.32 7.03 12.40
C VAL A 282 -4.15 7.03 11.11
N LEU A 283 -5.38 7.51 11.16
CA LEU A 283 -6.21 7.68 9.97
C LEU A 283 -5.58 8.68 8.99
N ARG A 284 -5.03 9.78 9.48
CA ARG A 284 -4.34 10.78 8.66
C ARG A 284 -3.09 10.20 8.00
N PHE A 285 -2.29 9.39 8.70
CA PHE A 285 -1.13 8.72 8.09
C PHE A 285 -1.55 7.89 6.87
N LEU A 286 -2.63 7.15 6.98
CA LEU A 286 -3.19 6.37 5.88
C LEU A 286 -4.04 7.19 4.89
N GLY A 287 -4.02 8.53 4.98
CA GLY A 287 -4.76 9.41 4.07
C GLY A 287 -6.28 9.35 4.23
N ARG A 288 -6.76 9.00 5.41
CA ARG A 288 -8.19 8.88 5.74
C ARG A 288 -8.65 10.01 6.68
N LYS A 289 -9.96 10.19 6.76
CA LYS A 289 -10.61 11.11 7.69
C LYS A 289 -11.37 10.32 8.76
N VAL A 290 -11.30 10.81 10.00
CA VAL A 290 -12.30 10.45 11.01
C VAL A 290 -13.62 11.13 10.63
N HIS A 291 -14.71 10.37 10.58
CA HIS A 291 -16.06 10.89 10.45
C HIS A 291 -16.95 10.21 11.50
N GLY A 292 -18.03 10.88 11.91
CA GLY A 292 -18.88 10.42 13.00
C GLY A 292 -19.42 8.99 12.86
N ASN A 293 -19.55 8.51 11.62
CA ASN A 293 -20.00 7.14 11.30
C ASN A 293 -18.85 6.14 11.10
N PHE A 294 -17.62 6.44 11.58
CA PHE A 294 -16.53 5.48 11.51
C PHE A 294 -16.76 4.34 12.50
N GLN A 295 -17.07 3.16 11.98
CA GLN A 295 -17.33 1.95 12.77
C GLN A 295 -16.13 0.98 12.81
N GLY A 296 -14.98 1.42 12.33
CA GLY A 296 -13.79 0.58 12.30
C GLY A 296 -12.96 0.73 13.56
N GLU A 297 -12.34 -0.36 14.00
CA GLU A 297 -11.36 -0.35 15.06
C GLU A 297 -10.00 0.16 14.54
N ILE A 298 -9.33 0.97 15.34
CA ILE A 298 -7.94 1.39 15.13
C ILE A 298 -7.12 0.77 16.24
N THR A 299 -6.23 -0.13 15.85
CA THR A 299 -5.39 -0.86 16.79
C THR A 299 -3.94 -0.42 16.63
N SER A 300 -3.27 -0.12 17.73
CA SER A 300 -1.82 0.08 17.77
C SER A 300 -1.20 -1.04 18.57
N ASP A 301 -0.27 -1.77 17.97
CA ASP A 301 0.47 -2.84 18.61
C ASP A 301 1.98 -2.55 18.64
N PHE A 302 2.63 -3.03 19.69
CA PHE A 302 4.07 -2.96 19.88
C PHE A 302 4.56 -4.40 20.02
N LYS A 303 5.62 -4.73 19.27
CA LYS A 303 6.27 -6.04 19.40
C LYS A 303 7.74 -5.82 19.61
N ASP A 304 8.25 -6.40 20.68
CA ASP A 304 9.67 -6.56 20.86
C ASP A 304 10.17 -7.67 19.93
N ARG A 305 11.29 -7.41 19.28
CA ARG A 305 11.95 -8.31 18.33
C ARG A 305 13.45 -8.22 18.54
N PRO A 306 14.23 -9.21 18.07
CA PRO A 306 15.69 -9.15 18.16
C PRO A 306 16.29 -7.86 17.56
N GLU A 307 15.59 -7.29 16.56
CA GLU A 307 16.01 -6.08 15.84
C GLU A 307 15.53 -4.77 16.52
N GLY A 308 14.77 -4.84 17.63
CA GLY A 308 14.19 -3.71 18.35
C GLY A 308 12.66 -3.66 18.31
N VAL A 309 12.09 -2.70 19.04
CA VAL A 309 10.64 -2.56 19.18
C VAL A 309 10.03 -2.08 17.88
N ARG A 310 9.05 -2.82 17.37
CA ARG A 310 8.24 -2.43 16.23
C ARG A 310 6.93 -1.80 16.68
N ILE A 311 6.62 -0.62 16.17
CA ILE A 311 5.29 -0.02 16.28
C ILE A 311 4.48 -0.26 15.01
N LYS A 312 3.22 -0.70 15.16
CA LYS A 312 2.30 -0.93 14.06
C LYS A 312 0.92 -0.37 14.38
N HIS A 313 0.40 0.41 13.46
CA HIS A 313 -0.98 0.92 13.52
C HIS A 313 -1.80 0.25 12.42
N ARG A 314 -2.95 -0.30 12.80
CA ARG A 314 -3.89 -0.96 11.89
C ARG A 314 -5.20 -0.20 11.83
N VAL A 315 -5.73 -0.05 10.63
CA VAL A 315 -7.08 0.45 10.38
C VAL A 315 -7.77 -0.54 9.45
N LYS A 316 -8.70 -1.31 9.97
CA LYS A 316 -9.35 -2.42 9.24
C LYS A 316 -8.28 -3.37 8.68
N GLU A 317 -8.28 -3.54 7.33
CA GLU A 317 -7.34 -4.42 6.63
C GLU A 317 -5.96 -3.79 6.34
N ASN A 318 -5.83 -2.46 6.53
CA ASN A 318 -4.64 -1.72 6.17
C ASN A 318 -3.81 -1.35 7.40
N SER A 319 -2.50 -1.20 7.24
CA SER A 319 -1.64 -0.83 8.36
C SER A 319 -0.43 0.00 7.92
N ILE A 320 0.15 0.72 8.88
CA ILE A 320 1.45 1.35 8.78
C ILE A 320 2.30 0.95 9.98
N LYS A 321 3.57 0.68 9.77
CA LYS A 321 4.50 0.26 10.81
C LYS A 321 5.85 0.94 10.66
N ALA A 322 6.55 1.13 11.78
CA ALA A 322 7.95 1.53 11.81
C ALA A 322 8.74 0.56 12.67
N TYR A 323 9.94 0.25 12.27
CA TYR A 323 10.86 -0.61 12.99
C TYR A 323 12.31 -0.40 12.56
N ASP A 324 13.21 -0.67 13.49
CA ASP A 324 14.63 -0.83 13.18
C ASP A 324 14.83 -2.12 12.38
N LYS A 325 15.53 -2.04 11.28
CA LYS A 325 15.91 -3.17 10.46
C LYS A 325 17.43 -3.24 10.40
N ALA A 326 17.96 -4.33 10.95
CA ALA A 326 19.39 -4.61 10.99
C ALA A 326 20.27 -3.55 11.68
N GLY A 327 19.71 -2.78 12.62
CA GLY A 327 20.44 -1.87 13.52
C GLY A 327 20.73 -0.48 12.94
N ASN A 328 20.76 -0.31 11.63
CA ASN A 328 21.10 0.98 11.01
C ASN A 328 20.10 1.46 9.95
N VAL A 329 18.97 0.80 9.79
CA VAL A 329 17.94 1.21 8.83
C VAL A 329 16.60 1.39 9.55
N LEU A 330 16.09 2.61 9.54
CA LEU A 330 14.72 2.86 9.93
C LEU A 330 13.79 2.54 8.75
N ARG A 331 13.00 1.48 8.88
CA ARG A 331 11.99 1.13 7.88
C ARG A 331 10.61 1.59 8.32
N VAL A 332 9.97 2.37 7.47
CA VAL A 332 8.53 2.66 7.54
C VAL A 332 7.83 1.98 6.40
N GLU A 333 6.75 1.26 6.72
CA GLU A 333 6.08 0.43 5.74
C GLU A 333 4.56 0.54 5.83
N THR A 334 3.93 0.89 4.72
CA THR A 334 2.47 0.88 4.54
C THR A 334 2.04 -0.41 3.86
N THR A 335 1.19 -1.21 4.55
CA THR A 335 0.55 -2.41 4.00
C THR A 335 -0.87 -2.08 3.55
N MET A 336 -1.18 -2.39 2.29
CA MET A 336 -2.50 -2.21 1.68
C MET A 336 -3.11 -3.55 1.31
N ASN A 337 -4.14 -3.97 2.04
CA ASN A 337 -4.96 -5.15 1.74
C ASN A 337 -6.31 -4.75 1.11
N ASP A 338 -6.92 -3.66 1.59
CA ASP A 338 -8.09 -3.08 0.92
C ASP A 338 -7.80 -1.67 0.40
N PRO A 339 -7.54 -1.51 -0.91
CA PRO A 339 -7.25 -0.21 -1.49
C PRO A 339 -8.47 0.73 -1.52
N ARG A 340 -9.71 0.23 -1.39
CA ARG A 340 -10.93 1.05 -1.45
C ARG A 340 -11.00 2.06 -0.32
N ASP A 341 -10.28 1.82 0.76
CA ASP A 341 -10.13 2.75 1.88
C ASP A 341 -9.35 4.02 1.50
N PHE A 342 -8.57 3.99 0.43
CA PHE A 342 -7.77 5.12 -0.05
C PHE A 342 -8.46 5.81 -1.22
N LYS A 343 -8.50 7.14 -1.19
CA LYS A 343 -9.03 7.93 -2.31
C LYS A 343 -7.90 8.49 -3.16
N VAL A 344 -8.08 8.42 -4.46
CA VAL A 344 -7.16 8.96 -5.47
C VAL A 344 -7.93 9.73 -6.53
N LEU A 345 -7.26 10.70 -7.14
CA LEU A 345 -7.84 11.46 -8.23
C LEU A 345 -7.75 10.63 -9.51
N ARG A 346 -8.90 10.20 -10.04
CA ARG A 346 -8.95 9.38 -11.24
C ARG A 346 -10.27 9.53 -12.01
N PRO A 347 -10.31 9.17 -13.32
CA PRO A 347 -11.55 9.09 -14.09
C PRO A 347 -12.44 7.93 -13.59
N LYS A 348 -13.68 7.89 -14.06
CA LYS A 348 -14.65 6.81 -13.79
C LYS A 348 -14.11 5.48 -14.35
N HIS A 349 -14.50 4.38 -13.72
CA HIS A 349 -14.17 3.05 -14.23
C HIS A 349 -14.89 2.81 -15.57
N GLY A 350 -14.16 2.28 -16.56
CA GLY A 350 -14.69 2.07 -17.90
C GLY A 350 -14.83 3.32 -18.80
N ASP A 351 -14.52 4.53 -18.25
CA ASP A 351 -14.57 5.77 -18.99
C ASP A 351 -13.30 6.63 -18.70
N PRO A 352 -12.21 6.41 -19.48
CA PRO A 352 -10.94 7.12 -19.29
C PRO A 352 -11.03 8.64 -19.53
N HIS A 353 -11.99 9.08 -20.31
CA HIS A 353 -12.19 10.48 -20.69
C HIS A 353 -13.08 11.24 -19.71
N SER A 354 -13.72 10.55 -18.76
CA SER A 354 -14.55 11.20 -17.74
C SER A 354 -13.73 12.15 -16.87
N LYS A 355 -14.40 13.18 -16.34
CA LYS A 355 -13.81 14.13 -15.38
C LYS A 355 -13.17 13.41 -14.20
N THR A 356 -11.90 13.72 -13.94
CA THR A 356 -11.20 13.18 -12.80
C THR A 356 -11.81 13.70 -11.49
N GLN A 357 -12.09 12.78 -10.56
CA GLN A 357 -12.65 13.07 -9.24
C GLN A 357 -11.96 12.20 -8.18
N TRP A 358 -12.10 12.57 -6.92
CA TRP A 358 -11.67 11.73 -5.80
C TRP A 358 -12.53 10.47 -5.73
N ARG A 359 -11.92 9.34 -6.06
CA ARG A 359 -12.59 8.03 -6.10
C ARG A 359 -11.76 7.00 -5.34
N PRO A 360 -12.38 5.94 -4.81
CA PRO A 360 -11.64 4.83 -4.20
C PRO A 360 -10.58 4.27 -5.15
N LEU A 361 -9.41 3.94 -4.61
CA LEU A 361 -8.34 3.26 -5.34
C LEU A 361 -8.80 1.86 -5.76
N ARG A 362 -8.48 1.43 -6.98
CA ARG A 362 -8.90 0.14 -7.52
C ARG A 362 -7.92 -0.98 -7.16
N ARG A 363 -8.40 -2.22 -7.24
CA ARG A 363 -7.57 -3.42 -7.08
C ARG A 363 -6.76 -3.77 -8.34
N GLY A 364 -7.18 -3.33 -9.52
CA GLY A 364 -6.53 -3.66 -10.78
C GLY A 364 -5.06 -3.25 -10.84
N ILE A 365 -4.24 -4.06 -11.49
CA ILE A 365 -2.79 -3.83 -11.60
C ILE A 365 -2.44 -2.53 -12.32
N ALA A 366 -3.33 -2.02 -13.16
CA ALA A 366 -3.16 -0.73 -13.84
C ALA A 366 -3.02 0.46 -12.86
N ASP A 367 -3.46 0.31 -11.62
CA ASP A 367 -3.34 1.35 -10.58
C ASP A 367 -2.08 1.19 -9.71
N ILE A 368 -1.11 0.36 -10.10
CA ILE A 368 0.12 0.10 -9.33
C ILE A 368 0.88 1.39 -8.98
N TYR A 369 1.00 2.33 -9.91
CA TYR A 369 1.67 3.61 -9.67
C TYR A 369 0.91 4.49 -8.66
N ARG A 370 -0.44 4.44 -8.64
CA ARG A 370 -1.25 5.14 -7.64
C ARG A 370 -1.08 4.53 -6.26
N ARG A 371 -0.93 3.20 -6.19
CA ARG A 371 -0.61 2.53 -4.92
C ARG A 371 0.75 2.95 -4.37
N ALA A 372 1.76 3.05 -5.25
CA ALA A 372 3.06 3.57 -4.89
C ALA A 372 2.99 5.01 -4.36
N GLN A 373 2.26 5.90 -5.04
CA GLN A 373 2.06 7.29 -4.59
C GLN A 373 1.38 7.37 -3.22
N VAL A 374 0.32 6.58 -3.01
CA VAL A 374 -0.39 6.55 -1.73
C VAL A 374 0.49 5.98 -0.62
N GLY A 375 1.21 4.88 -0.89
CA GLY A 375 2.14 4.28 0.06
C GLY A 375 3.26 5.23 0.45
N GLN A 376 3.88 5.89 -0.53
CA GLN A 376 4.93 6.90 -0.28
C GLN A 376 4.41 8.06 0.58
N ALA A 377 3.28 8.64 0.20
CA ALA A 377 2.69 9.75 0.96
C ALA A 377 2.28 9.33 2.39
N SER A 378 1.91 8.07 2.60
CA SER A 378 1.62 7.54 3.93
C SER A 378 2.89 7.43 4.76
N ASN A 379 3.95 6.86 4.20
CA ASN A 379 5.24 6.73 4.86
C ASN A 379 5.86 8.09 5.18
N ASP A 380 5.80 9.06 4.26
CA ASP A 380 6.32 10.42 4.47
C ASP A 380 5.60 11.10 5.65
N ARG A 381 4.25 11.03 5.70
CA ARG A 381 3.49 11.60 6.83
C ARG A 381 3.83 10.97 8.17
N TYR A 382 4.05 9.65 8.15
CA TYR A 382 4.40 8.93 9.37
C TYR A 382 5.81 9.26 9.84
N LEU A 383 6.79 9.31 8.93
CA LEU A 383 8.16 9.76 9.21
C LEU A 383 8.17 11.20 9.76
N ASP A 384 7.41 12.10 9.13
CA ASP A 384 7.29 13.49 9.57
C ASP A 384 6.70 13.59 10.99
N ALA A 385 5.71 12.74 11.31
CA ALA A 385 5.13 12.70 12.64
C ALA A 385 6.10 12.12 13.68
N LEU A 386 6.87 11.10 13.33
CA LEU A 386 7.92 10.55 14.18
C LEU A 386 9.06 11.56 14.41
N ALA A 387 9.37 12.41 13.43
CA ALA A 387 10.36 13.47 13.56
C ALA A 387 9.94 14.57 14.54
N ALA A 388 8.67 14.74 14.81
CA ALA A 388 8.15 15.75 15.74
C ALA A 388 8.55 15.51 17.21
N THR A 389 9.24 14.40 17.51
CA THR A 389 9.66 14.00 18.86
C THR A 389 10.57 14.99 19.59
N ASP A 390 11.12 15.96 18.87
CA ASP A 390 12.19 16.78 19.45
C ASP A 390 12.25 18.18 18.81
N THR A 391 11.10 18.84 18.69
CA THR A 391 11.11 20.28 18.41
C THR A 391 11.32 21.02 19.72
N SER A 392 12.54 21.47 19.97
CA SER A 392 12.88 22.39 21.04
C SER A 392 12.27 23.79 20.85
N THR A 393 11.66 24.04 19.67
CA THR A 393 11.00 25.32 19.37
C THR A 393 9.63 25.39 20.06
N PRO A 394 9.43 26.29 21.02
CA PRO A 394 8.14 26.50 21.67
C PRO A 394 7.05 26.78 20.63
N LEU A 395 5.82 26.26 20.87
CA LEU A 395 4.69 26.47 19.96
C LEU A 395 4.42 27.97 19.70
N GLY A 396 4.54 28.80 20.73
CA GLY A 396 4.38 30.26 20.60
C GLY A 396 5.39 30.90 19.65
N GLU A 397 6.60 30.38 19.58
CA GLU A 397 7.62 30.82 18.63
C GLU A 397 7.32 30.34 17.22
N LEU A 398 6.94 29.07 17.07
CA LEU A 398 6.61 28.44 15.79
C LEU A 398 5.46 29.18 15.07
N ILE A 399 4.46 29.64 15.80
CA ILE A 399 3.28 30.31 15.22
C ILE A 399 3.39 31.84 15.19
N ARG A 400 4.43 32.44 15.77
CA ARG A 400 4.59 33.90 15.93
C ARG A 400 4.35 34.65 14.62
N ASP A 401 4.92 34.16 13.53
CA ASP A 401 4.88 34.88 12.26
C ASP A 401 3.54 34.75 11.53
N ILE A 402 2.82 33.65 11.71
CA ILE A 402 1.49 33.51 11.11
C ILE A 402 0.41 34.31 11.87
N CYS A 403 0.69 34.66 13.13
CA CYS A 403 -0.19 35.50 13.97
C CYS A 403 0.05 37.01 13.74
N LYS A 404 0.93 37.40 12.80
CA LYS A 404 1.13 38.79 12.37
C LYS A 404 0.52 38.99 10.97
N PRO A 405 0.09 40.23 10.61
CA PRO A 405 -0.28 40.52 9.23
C PRO A 405 0.89 40.32 8.28
N ALA A 406 0.62 39.77 7.10
CA ALA A 406 1.62 39.55 6.06
C ALA A 406 1.31 40.40 4.81
N THR A 407 2.30 40.56 3.92
CA THR A 407 2.11 41.20 2.61
C THR A 407 2.23 40.17 1.52
N TYR A 408 1.29 40.14 0.59
CA TYR A 408 1.28 39.22 -0.55
C TYR A 408 0.89 39.97 -1.83
N HIS A 409 1.80 40.01 -2.81
CA HIS A 409 1.63 40.80 -4.05
C HIS A 409 1.19 42.26 -3.76
N HIS A 410 1.94 42.95 -2.92
CA HIS A 410 1.72 44.35 -2.48
C HIS A 410 0.39 44.62 -1.78
N LYS A 411 -0.34 43.57 -1.41
CA LYS A 411 -1.61 43.70 -0.65
C LYS A 411 -1.42 43.15 0.76
N ARG A 412 -1.89 43.92 1.75
CA ARG A 412 -1.89 43.49 3.15
C ARG A 412 -2.89 42.35 3.34
N VAL A 413 -2.44 41.31 4.01
CA VAL A 413 -3.23 40.13 4.36
C VAL A 413 -3.28 40.03 5.88
N ARG A 414 -4.46 39.73 6.42
CA ARG A 414 -4.63 39.63 7.87
C ARG A 414 -3.82 38.51 8.49
N ALA A 415 -3.55 38.62 9.78
CA ALA A 415 -3.03 37.54 10.60
C ALA A 415 -3.98 36.32 10.62
N LEU A 416 -3.40 35.13 10.78
CA LEU A 416 -4.13 33.91 11.09
C LEU A 416 -4.47 33.90 12.59
N ARG A 417 -5.65 33.38 12.93
CA ARG A 417 -6.09 33.13 14.31
C ARG A 417 -6.21 31.61 14.53
N PRO A 418 -5.10 30.93 14.88
CA PRO A 418 -5.02 29.47 14.74
C PRO A 418 -6.04 28.69 15.58
N TRP A 419 -6.46 29.25 16.72
CA TRP A 419 -7.40 28.61 17.64
C TRP A 419 -8.85 29.12 17.56
N ALA A 420 -9.08 30.13 16.75
CA ALA A 420 -10.42 30.69 16.60
C ALA A 420 -11.10 30.23 15.31
N ASP A 421 -12.39 29.93 15.37
CA ASP A 421 -13.19 29.76 14.18
C ASP A 421 -13.35 31.11 13.45
N PRO A 422 -13.28 31.12 12.13
CA PRO A 422 -13.27 30.01 11.16
C PRO A 422 -11.87 29.53 10.71
N ASP A 423 -10.78 30.12 11.22
CA ASP A 423 -9.43 29.77 10.77
C ASP A 423 -9.06 28.35 11.19
N LEU A 424 -9.48 27.92 12.36
CA LEU A 424 -9.30 26.56 12.83
C LEU A 424 -10.00 25.52 11.94
N ALA A 425 -11.24 25.81 11.53
CA ALA A 425 -11.97 24.95 10.59
C ALA A 425 -11.22 24.85 9.25
N LEU A 426 -10.64 25.95 8.79
CA LEU A 426 -9.80 25.98 7.60
C LEU A 426 -8.55 25.11 7.77
N LEU A 427 -7.83 25.22 8.91
CA LEU A 427 -6.64 24.42 9.19
C LEU A 427 -6.98 22.93 9.25
N ARG A 428 -8.10 22.55 9.87
CA ARG A 428 -8.62 21.18 9.85
C ARG A 428 -8.92 20.70 8.41
N ALA A 429 -9.55 21.54 7.61
CA ALA A 429 -9.90 21.21 6.23
C ALA A 429 -8.66 20.94 5.36
N ILE A 430 -7.64 21.81 5.40
CA ILE A 430 -6.44 21.63 4.58
C ILE A 430 -5.51 20.51 5.06
N ASN A 431 -5.61 20.10 6.33
CA ASN A 431 -4.80 19.01 6.90
C ASN A 431 -5.38 17.60 6.60
N ARG A 432 -6.40 17.50 5.78
CA ARG A 432 -6.99 16.20 5.44
C ARG A 432 -6.04 15.33 4.65
N GLY A 433 -5.93 14.07 5.03
CA GLY A 433 -5.00 13.11 4.40
C GLY A 433 -5.22 12.93 2.91
N GLU A 434 -6.46 13.05 2.44
CA GLU A 434 -6.81 12.93 1.02
C GLU A 434 -6.16 14.02 0.14
N PHE A 435 -5.78 15.17 0.73
CA PHE A 435 -5.14 16.26 0.01
C PHE A 435 -3.62 16.17 -0.08
N SER A 436 -3.02 15.24 0.63
CA SER A 436 -1.55 15.13 0.71
C SER A 436 -0.90 14.61 -0.57
N VAL A 437 -1.62 13.85 -1.39
CA VAL A 437 -1.07 13.27 -2.65
C VAL A 437 -1.25 14.22 -3.83
N ASN A 438 -2.46 14.75 -4.01
CA ASN A 438 -2.81 15.54 -5.20
C ASN A 438 -3.21 16.99 -4.86
N GLY A 439 -3.05 17.41 -3.62
CA GLY A 439 -3.47 18.72 -3.16
C GLY A 439 -4.99 18.92 -3.20
N PHE A 440 -5.43 20.13 -2.94
CA PHE A 440 -6.82 20.54 -2.90
C PHE A 440 -7.09 21.76 -3.78
N ARG A 441 -8.34 21.99 -4.12
CA ARG A 441 -8.83 23.13 -4.90
C ARG A 441 -9.80 23.96 -4.06
N ASN A 442 -10.12 25.15 -4.52
CA ASN A 442 -11.14 25.99 -3.94
C ASN A 442 -12.45 25.22 -3.69
N ARG A 443 -12.98 24.53 -4.69
CA ARG A 443 -14.22 23.76 -4.57
C ARG A 443 -14.16 22.60 -3.56
N ASP A 444 -12.96 22.01 -3.36
CA ASP A 444 -12.79 20.93 -2.38
C ASP A 444 -12.89 21.47 -0.95
N LEU A 445 -12.46 22.71 -0.73
CA LEU A 445 -12.61 23.40 0.56
C LEU A 445 -14.03 23.94 0.76
N GLN A 446 -14.73 24.35 -0.28
CA GLN A 446 -16.12 24.80 -0.14
C GLN A 446 -16.99 23.69 0.48
N SER A 447 -16.87 22.47 0.00
CA SER A 447 -17.62 21.32 0.53
C SER A 447 -17.26 20.93 1.98
N LEU A 448 -16.23 21.53 2.56
CA LEU A 448 -15.74 21.25 3.92
C LEU A 448 -15.98 22.41 4.90
N LEU A 449 -16.12 23.62 4.38
CA LEU A 449 -16.26 24.84 5.18
C LEU A 449 -17.70 25.32 5.25
N PHE A 450 -18.58 24.77 4.41
CA PHE A 450 -20.00 25.10 4.40
C PHE A 450 -20.82 23.81 4.51
N ASP A 451 -21.73 23.79 5.48
CA ASP A 451 -22.48 22.58 5.84
C ASP A 451 -23.51 22.17 4.78
N HIS A 452 -24.03 23.14 4.03
CA HIS A 452 -25.06 22.92 3.01
C HIS A 452 -24.54 23.31 1.61
N ALA A 453 -25.16 22.76 0.58
CA ALA A 453 -24.94 23.22 -0.78
C ALA A 453 -25.36 24.70 -0.90
N ALA A 454 -24.80 25.44 -1.87
CA ALA A 454 -25.24 26.81 -2.14
C ALA A 454 -26.64 26.78 -2.76
N ASP A 455 -27.53 27.64 -2.27
CA ASP A 455 -28.93 27.68 -2.72
C ASP A 455 -29.06 28.21 -4.14
N ASN A 456 -28.12 29.06 -4.58
CA ASN A 456 -28.10 29.67 -5.89
C ASN A 456 -26.68 30.00 -6.36
N ASP A 457 -26.55 30.41 -7.63
CA ASP A 457 -25.28 30.72 -8.27
C ASP A 457 -24.56 31.91 -7.61
N ASP A 458 -25.29 32.90 -7.13
CA ASP A 458 -24.69 34.06 -6.45
C ASP A 458 -24.08 33.69 -5.10
N GLU A 459 -24.73 32.85 -4.36
CA GLU A 459 -24.16 32.32 -3.13
C GLU A 459 -22.92 31.45 -3.41
N ASN A 460 -22.98 30.62 -4.43
CA ASN A 460 -21.82 29.80 -4.85
C ASN A 460 -20.63 30.70 -5.24
N ARG A 461 -20.85 31.79 -5.95
CA ARG A 461 -19.82 32.79 -6.29
C ARG A 461 -19.26 33.46 -5.01
N ARG A 462 -20.10 33.87 -4.08
CA ARG A 462 -19.68 34.47 -2.78
C ARG A 462 -18.83 33.51 -1.96
N ARG A 463 -19.24 32.23 -1.84
CA ARG A 463 -18.49 31.18 -1.15
C ARG A 463 -17.15 30.92 -1.82
N SER A 464 -17.10 30.81 -3.14
CA SER A 464 -15.87 30.66 -3.91
C SER A 464 -14.90 31.82 -3.71
N ALA A 465 -15.41 33.07 -3.71
CA ALA A 465 -14.62 34.27 -3.45
C ALA A 465 -14.08 34.27 -2.01
N ARG A 466 -14.87 33.85 -1.02
CA ARG A 466 -14.44 33.72 0.37
C ARG A 466 -13.30 32.71 0.50
N VAL A 467 -13.45 31.52 -0.06
CA VAL A 467 -12.38 30.48 -0.06
C VAL A 467 -11.13 30.98 -0.79
N SER A 468 -11.28 31.71 -1.89
CA SER A 468 -10.14 32.30 -2.60
C SER A 468 -9.35 33.30 -1.73
N ARG A 469 -10.03 34.10 -0.90
CA ARG A 469 -9.37 34.98 0.07
C ARG A 469 -8.63 34.19 1.15
N LEU A 470 -9.22 33.09 1.65
CA LEU A 470 -8.58 32.20 2.62
C LEU A 470 -7.33 31.52 2.02
N LEU A 471 -7.40 31.05 0.79
CA LEU A 471 -6.23 30.49 0.08
C LEU A 471 -5.12 31.51 -0.13
N ARG A 472 -5.47 32.78 -0.41
CA ARG A 472 -4.50 33.87 -0.49
C ARG A 472 -3.84 34.12 0.86
N MET A 473 -4.59 34.10 1.95
CA MET A 473 -4.08 34.24 3.31
C MET A 473 -3.08 33.13 3.65
N LEU A 474 -3.46 31.88 3.43
CA LEU A 474 -2.57 30.74 3.68
C LEU A 474 -1.27 30.80 2.85
N ARG A 475 -1.34 31.31 1.61
CA ARG A 475 -0.15 31.53 0.77
C ARG A 475 0.72 32.65 1.29
N ALA A 476 0.13 33.75 1.74
CA ALA A 476 0.84 34.87 2.33
C ALA A 476 1.65 34.47 3.57
N HIS A 477 1.11 33.52 4.34
CA HIS A 477 1.77 32.95 5.52
C HIS A 477 2.60 31.70 5.19
N HIS A 478 2.88 31.42 3.93
CA HIS A 478 3.70 30.29 3.47
C HIS A 478 3.22 28.90 3.91
N LEU A 479 1.96 28.77 4.35
CA LEU A 479 1.40 27.48 4.78
C LEU A 479 1.08 26.56 3.61
N ILE A 480 0.72 27.14 2.47
CA ILE A 480 0.42 26.39 1.24
C ILE A 480 1.16 26.98 0.04
N GLN A 481 1.40 26.13 -0.95
CA GLN A 481 1.91 26.56 -2.26
C GLN A 481 1.00 26.09 -3.38
N LYS A 482 0.94 26.85 -4.48
CA LYS A 482 0.19 26.47 -5.69
C LYS A 482 1.02 25.49 -6.51
N VAL A 483 0.41 24.41 -6.95
CA VAL A 483 1.04 23.46 -7.88
C VAL A 483 1.09 24.12 -9.27
N PRO A 484 2.27 24.23 -9.90
CA PRO A 484 2.43 24.88 -11.22
C PRO A 484 1.45 24.31 -12.25
N HIS A 485 0.95 25.16 -13.12
CA HIS A 485 0.00 24.83 -14.21
C HIS A 485 -1.30 24.16 -13.75
N THR A 486 -1.69 24.30 -12.48
CA THR A 486 -2.94 23.74 -11.94
C THR A 486 -3.69 24.75 -11.09
N HIS A 487 -4.96 24.43 -10.77
CA HIS A 487 -5.74 25.15 -9.75
C HIS A 487 -5.65 24.45 -8.37
N ARG A 488 -4.56 23.74 -8.09
CA ARG A 488 -4.35 22.97 -6.87
C ARG A 488 -3.34 23.61 -5.94
N TYR A 489 -3.53 23.35 -4.67
CA TYR A 489 -2.64 23.79 -3.59
C TYR A 489 -2.22 22.59 -2.77
N VAL A 490 -1.01 22.62 -2.24
CA VAL A 490 -0.45 21.63 -1.30
C VAL A 490 0.09 22.34 -0.08
N LEU A 491 0.05 21.69 1.07
CA LEU A 491 0.74 22.17 2.27
C LEU A 491 2.25 22.21 2.02
N THR A 492 2.89 23.31 2.41
CA THR A 492 4.35 23.36 2.49
C THR A 492 4.85 22.53 3.68
N PRO A 493 6.13 22.16 3.77
CA PRO A 493 6.69 21.56 4.98
C PRO A 493 6.41 22.43 6.22
N TYR A 494 6.71 23.70 6.17
CA TYR A 494 6.42 24.67 7.23
C TYR A 494 4.93 24.73 7.59
N GLY A 495 4.05 24.74 6.59
CA GLY A 495 2.60 24.72 6.82
C GLY A 495 2.12 23.46 7.52
N ARG A 496 2.70 22.30 7.20
CA ARG A 496 2.40 21.05 7.90
C ARG A 496 2.74 21.13 9.38
N ASP A 497 3.90 21.75 9.70
CA ASP A 497 4.40 21.92 11.05
C ASP A 497 3.41 22.68 11.90
N ILE A 498 3.10 23.84 11.46
CA ILE A 498 2.21 24.74 12.14
C ILE A 498 0.82 24.12 12.28
N VAL A 499 0.25 23.63 11.19
CA VAL A 499 -1.09 23.06 11.21
C VAL A 499 -1.17 21.85 12.13
N SER A 500 -0.16 20.96 12.10
CA SER A 500 -0.12 19.79 12.99
C SER A 500 0.04 20.18 14.45
N ALA A 501 0.93 21.14 14.75
CA ALA A 501 1.16 21.62 16.11
C ALA A 501 -0.07 22.33 16.70
N VAL A 502 -0.71 23.20 15.91
CA VAL A 502 -1.94 23.90 16.34
C VAL A 502 -3.08 22.91 16.59
N LEU A 503 -3.30 21.96 15.69
CA LEU A 503 -4.36 20.97 15.86
C LEU A 503 -4.08 20.01 17.03
N ALA A 504 -2.84 19.66 17.28
CA ALA A 504 -2.43 18.86 18.43
C ALA A 504 -2.63 19.62 19.75
N SER A 505 -2.27 20.92 19.79
CA SER A 505 -2.40 21.74 21.01
C SER A 505 -3.82 21.85 21.52
N GLN A 506 -4.83 21.72 20.65
CA GLN A 506 -6.24 21.73 21.05
C GLN A 506 -6.69 20.46 21.82
N GLN A 507 -5.94 19.39 21.73
CA GLN A 507 -6.26 18.13 22.40
C GLN A 507 -5.53 17.98 23.73
N ILE A 508 -4.63 18.93 24.06
CA ILE A 508 -3.87 18.91 25.31
C ILE A 508 -4.78 19.32 26.46
N THR A 509 -4.92 18.45 27.46
CA THR A 509 -5.67 18.73 28.69
C THR A 509 -4.85 19.56 29.67
N LEU A 510 -5.51 20.31 30.56
CA LEU A 510 -4.86 21.01 31.69
C LEU A 510 -3.94 20.08 32.49
N GLN A 511 -4.35 18.83 32.70
CA GLN A 511 -3.56 17.84 33.42
C GLN A 511 -2.25 17.49 32.68
N GLN A 512 -2.27 17.48 31.36
CA GLN A 512 -1.06 17.26 30.53
C GLN A 512 -0.16 18.50 30.55
N LEU A 513 -0.71 19.70 30.51
CA LEU A 513 0.05 20.95 30.65
C LEU A 513 0.72 21.06 32.01
N ASN A 514 0.00 20.76 33.10
CA ASN A 514 0.55 20.80 34.45
C ASN A 514 1.69 19.82 34.67
N LYS A 515 1.72 18.67 33.99
CA LYS A 515 2.85 17.72 34.02
C LYS A 515 4.10 18.23 33.30
N LEU A 516 3.98 19.24 32.46
CA LEU A 516 5.13 19.86 31.76
C LEU A 516 5.75 21.00 32.59
N VAL A 517 5.03 21.49 33.61
CA VAL A 517 5.48 22.58 34.50
C VAL A 517 6.05 22.04 35.82
N ALA A 518 5.74 20.80 36.20
CA ALA A 518 6.29 20.08 37.35
C ALA A 518 7.52 19.27 36.95
#